data_8b80232385f2f298860a97a41d58c27d
#
_entry.id   8b80232385f2f298860a97a41d58c27d
#
_cell.length_a   1.000
_cell.length_b   1.000
_cell.length_c   1.000
_cell.angle_alpha   90.00
_cell.angle_beta   90.00
_cell.angle_gamma   90.00
#
_symmetry.space_group_name_H-M   'P 1'
#
loop_
_entity.id
_entity.type
_entity.pdbx_description
1 polymer ?
#
loop_
_entity_poly.entity_id
_entity_poly.type
_entity_poly.pdbx_seq_one_letter_code
_entity_poly.pdbx_strand_id
1 'polypeptide(L)'
;PLQRMIVEEVEAFTGEQVAHASVDGCGAPVFALSPVGLARAYATLGTAIRNMQADARASTVATAMVDYPELIQGPDSPDTVVSERLDAVVKSGAEGILCIGLRSGASAVVKISDGSSRATHLVALRALQAAGFLTQTTVDSLLTAVLRPITGGVEDGQPRTVGELVPGTDLAAVLAGVAPAV
;
A
#
# COMPACT_ATOMS: atom_id res chain seq x y z
N PRO A 1 24.15 -7.16 15.81
CA PRO A 1 23.31 -8.36 15.92
C PRO A 1 21.89 -8.07 15.43
N LEU A 2 21.14 -7.11 16.04
CA LEU A 2 19.74 -6.84 15.69
C LEU A 2 19.55 -6.46 14.22
N GLN A 3 20.34 -5.53 13.68
CA GLN A 3 20.19 -5.06 12.30
C GLN A 3 20.44 -6.19 11.26
N ARG A 4 21.30 -7.14 11.59
CA ARG A 4 21.52 -8.31 10.73
C ARG A 4 20.26 -9.21 10.70
N MET A 5 19.64 -9.43 11.85
CA MET A 5 18.39 -10.20 11.93
C MET A 5 17.27 -9.50 11.14
N ILE A 6 17.19 -8.15 11.18
CA ILE A 6 16.22 -7.40 10.39
C ILE A 6 16.47 -7.61 8.89
N VAL A 7 17.72 -7.56 8.42
CA VAL A 7 18.05 -7.84 7.03
C VAL A 7 17.62 -9.25 6.63
N GLU A 8 17.97 -10.27 7.45
CA GLU A 8 17.60 -11.66 7.21
C GLU A 8 16.09 -11.86 7.09
N GLU A 9 15.30 -11.22 7.96
CA GLU A 9 13.84 -11.25 7.90
C GLU A 9 13.29 -10.52 6.65
N VAL A 10 13.84 -9.35 6.32
CA VAL A 10 13.44 -8.61 5.11
C VAL A 10 13.72 -9.44 3.86
N GLU A 11 14.89 -10.04 3.74
CA GLU A 11 15.25 -10.91 2.61
C GLU A 11 14.37 -12.17 2.54
N ALA A 12 14.04 -12.76 3.69
CA ALA A 12 13.12 -13.90 3.74
C ALA A 12 11.71 -13.56 3.28
N PHE A 13 11.16 -12.40 3.69
CA PHE A 13 9.83 -11.97 3.31
C PHE A 13 9.74 -11.51 1.85
N THR A 14 10.77 -10.84 1.35
CA THR A 14 10.80 -10.34 -0.03
C THR A 14 11.22 -11.40 -1.04
N GLY A 15 11.91 -12.45 -0.59
CA GLY A 15 12.49 -13.49 -1.45
C GLY A 15 13.62 -12.98 -2.35
N GLU A 16 14.29 -11.88 -1.94
CA GLU A 16 15.43 -11.30 -2.64
C GLU A 16 16.46 -10.74 -1.65
N GLN A 17 17.70 -10.64 -2.08
CA GLN A 17 18.74 -9.99 -1.27
C GLN A 17 18.57 -8.47 -1.31
N VAL A 18 18.95 -7.81 -0.21
CA VAL A 18 19.02 -6.35 -0.15
C VAL A 18 20.03 -5.84 -1.18
N ALA A 19 19.56 -5.12 -2.18
CA ALA A 19 20.40 -4.63 -3.28
C ALA A 19 21.36 -3.52 -2.82
N HIS A 20 20.94 -2.71 -1.87
CA HIS A 20 21.73 -1.62 -1.30
C HIS A 20 21.21 -1.28 0.10
N ALA A 21 22.12 -0.93 1.00
CA ALA A 21 21.79 -0.43 2.32
C ALA A 21 22.31 1.00 2.48
N SER A 22 21.49 1.86 3.05
CA SER A 22 21.80 3.25 3.36
C SER A 22 21.34 3.58 4.78
N VAL A 23 21.32 4.84 5.14
CA VAL A 23 20.88 5.31 6.45
C VAL A 23 19.81 6.37 6.24
N ASP A 24 18.67 6.21 6.92
CA ASP A 24 17.59 7.16 6.92
C ASP A 24 17.92 8.41 7.74
N GLY A 25 17.14 9.47 7.58
CA GLY A 25 17.31 10.72 8.32
C GLY A 25 17.22 10.56 9.84
N CYS A 26 16.58 9.51 10.35
CA CYS A 26 16.55 9.16 11.76
C CYS A 26 17.74 8.30 12.24
N GLY A 27 18.71 7.97 11.35
CA GLY A 27 19.85 7.13 11.65
C GLY A 27 19.58 5.61 11.55
N ALA A 28 18.37 5.20 11.20
CA ALA A 28 18.04 3.79 10.99
C ALA A 28 18.56 3.30 9.63
N PRO A 29 19.01 2.04 9.52
CA PRO A 29 19.29 1.45 8.21
C PRO A 29 18.03 1.39 7.34
N VAL A 30 18.19 1.72 6.06
CA VAL A 30 17.17 1.61 5.03
C VAL A 30 17.69 0.74 3.89
N PHE A 31 16.81 -0.09 3.33
CA PHE A 31 17.17 -1.12 2.37
C PHE A 31 16.50 -0.90 1.03
N ALA A 32 17.29 -0.99 -0.05
CA ALA A 32 16.76 -0.97 -1.41
C ALA A 32 16.30 -2.38 -1.81
N LEU A 33 15.03 -2.47 -2.14
CA LEU A 33 14.33 -3.68 -2.56
C LEU A 33 13.54 -3.41 -3.84
N SER A 34 13.24 -4.44 -4.59
CA SER A 34 12.34 -4.29 -5.75
C SER A 34 10.88 -4.12 -5.32
N PRO A 35 10.04 -3.43 -6.11
CA PRO A 35 8.60 -3.42 -5.86
C PRO A 35 7.98 -4.82 -5.84
N VAL A 36 8.54 -5.76 -6.62
CA VAL A 36 8.09 -7.16 -6.63
C VAL A 36 8.42 -7.87 -5.32
N GLY A 37 9.63 -7.66 -4.76
CA GLY A 37 9.99 -8.18 -3.45
C GLY A 37 9.07 -7.65 -2.35
N LEU A 38 8.80 -6.35 -2.34
CA LEU A 38 7.85 -5.75 -1.42
C LEU A 38 6.43 -6.33 -1.60
N ALA A 39 5.99 -6.57 -2.83
CA ALA A 39 4.69 -7.19 -3.09
C ALA A 39 4.62 -8.61 -2.48
N ARG A 40 5.66 -9.43 -2.61
CA ARG A 40 5.74 -10.75 -1.97
C ARG A 40 5.64 -10.66 -0.46
N ALA A 41 6.37 -9.72 0.16
CA ALA A 41 6.32 -9.52 1.60
C ALA A 41 4.90 -9.15 2.07
N TYR A 42 4.23 -8.23 1.37
CA TYR A 42 2.87 -7.83 1.72
C TYR A 42 1.82 -8.91 1.40
N ALA A 43 2.02 -9.72 0.37
CA ALA A 43 1.20 -10.91 0.13
C ALA A 43 1.29 -11.89 1.32
N THR A 44 2.51 -12.15 1.82
CA THR A 44 2.76 -12.98 2.99
C THR A 44 2.08 -12.41 4.24
N LEU A 45 2.22 -11.10 4.50
CA LEU A 45 1.54 -10.45 5.62
C LEU A 45 0.02 -10.51 5.47
N GLY A 46 -0.51 -10.28 4.27
CA GLY A 46 -1.96 -10.39 4.01
C GLY A 46 -2.52 -11.76 4.38
N THR A 47 -1.87 -12.83 3.95
CA THR A 47 -2.28 -14.21 4.27
C THR A 47 -2.09 -14.58 5.74
N ALA A 48 -1.27 -13.83 6.48
CA ALA A 48 -1.01 -14.06 7.90
C ALA A 48 -2.06 -13.44 8.83
N ILE A 49 -2.93 -12.56 8.35
CA ILE A 49 -3.98 -11.90 9.15
C ILE A 49 -4.88 -12.97 9.81
N ARG A 50 -4.88 -13.03 11.15
CA ARG A 50 -5.67 -13.98 11.97
C ARG A 50 -5.50 -15.44 11.50
N ASN A 51 -4.31 -15.80 11.02
CA ASN A 51 -3.99 -17.12 10.49
C ASN A 51 -3.07 -17.90 11.44
N MET A 52 -3.64 -18.89 12.11
CA MET A 52 -2.92 -19.75 13.07
C MET A 52 -1.89 -20.69 12.41
N GLN A 53 -1.92 -20.85 11.09
CA GLN A 53 -0.98 -21.68 10.33
C GLN A 53 0.21 -20.87 9.78
N ALA A 54 0.13 -19.54 9.83
CA ALA A 54 1.22 -18.68 9.42
C ALA A 54 2.32 -18.58 10.50
N ASP A 55 3.47 -17.99 10.13
CA ASP A 55 4.46 -17.62 11.14
C ASP A 55 3.82 -16.74 12.22
N ALA A 56 4.05 -17.08 13.47
CA ALA A 56 3.39 -16.43 14.61
C ALA A 56 3.70 -14.93 14.70
N ARG A 57 4.91 -14.50 14.32
CA ARG A 57 5.32 -13.09 14.31
C ARG A 57 4.61 -12.34 13.19
N ALA A 58 4.59 -12.91 11.99
CA ALA A 58 3.87 -12.36 10.86
C ALA A 58 2.38 -12.22 11.15
N SER A 59 1.76 -13.27 11.71
CA SER A 59 0.35 -13.24 12.11
C SER A 59 0.06 -12.19 13.17
N THR A 60 0.92 -12.07 14.19
CA THR A 60 0.76 -11.07 15.25
C THR A 60 0.83 -9.65 14.68
N VAL A 61 1.85 -9.34 13.88
CA VAL A 61 2.03 -8.00 13.29
C VAL A 61 0.90 -7.67 12.31
N ALA A 62 0.62 -8.58 11.37
CA ALA A 62 -0.43 -8.34 10.37
C ALA A 62 -1.81 -8.18 11.01
N THR A 63 -2.14 -8.99 12.04
CA THR A 63 -3.40 -8.88 12.77
C THR A 63 -3.48 -7.55 13.53
N ALA A 64 -2.42 -7.16 14.23
CA ALA A 64 -2.38 -5.88 14.94
C ALA A 64 -2.54 -4.68 14.00
N MET A 65 -1.93 -4.73 12.80
CA MET A 65 -2.09 -3.67 11.79
C MET A 65 -3.53 -3.53 11.29
N VAL A 66 -4.26 -4.63 11.22
CA VAL A 66 -5.66 -4.61 10.74
C VAL A 66 -6.65 -4.32 11.88
N ASP A 67 -6.36 -4.77 13.10
CA ASP A 67 -7.21 -4.52 14.26
C ASP A 67 -7.11 -3.08 14.80
N TYR A 68 -5.97 -2.41 14.55
CA TYR A 68 -5.66 -1.06 15.05
C TYR A 68 -5.03 -0.17 13.96
N PRO A 69 -5.64 -0.04 12.78
CA PRO A 69 -5.03 0.66 11.65
C PRO A 69 -4.84 2.16 11.92
N GLU A 70 -5.66 2.75 12.78
CA GLU A 70 -5.56 4.15 13.20
C GLU A 70 -4.27 4.45 13.99
N LEU A 71 -3.65 3.45 14.59
CA LEU A 71 -2.36 3.61 15.28
C LEU A 71 -1.18 3.69 14.33
N ILE A 72 -1.37 3.39 13.03
CA ILE A 72 -0.32 3.42 12.01
C ILE A 72 -0.20 4.80 11.37
N GLN A 73 -1.32 5.38 10.93
CA GLN A 73 -1.35 6.63 10.16
C GLN A 73 -2.32 7.68 10.74
N GLY A 74 -3.00 7.35 11.83
CA GLY A 74 -4.05 8.18 12.43
C GLY A 74 -5.45 7.87 11.89
N PRO A 75 -6.48 8.29 12.62
CA PRO A 75 -7.86 8.11 12.20
C PRO A 75 -8.12 8.85 10.88
N ASP A 76 -9.03 8.34 10.08
CA ASP A 76 -9.47 8.90 8.80
C ASP A 76 -8.34 9.08 7.74
N SER A 77 -7.16 8.54 7.98
CA SER A 77 -6.11 8.51 6.95
C SER A 77 -6.51 7.56 5.81
N PRO A 78 -6.04 7.79 4.58
CA PRO A 78 -6.33 6.88 3.47
C PRO A 78 -5.93 5.43 3.75
N ASP A 79 -4.80 5.20 4.40
CA ASP A 79 -4.33 3.84 4.77
C ASP A 79 -5.29 3.18 5.75
N THR A 80 -5.73 3.91 6.79
CA THR A 80 -6.70 3.43 7.79
C THR A 80 -8.02 3.05 7.14
N VAL A 81 -8.59 3.94 6.32
CA VAL A 81 -9.85 3.70 5.64
C VAL A 81 -9.78 2.47 4.72
N VAL A 82 -8.68 2.30 3.98
CA VAL A 82 -8.51 1.13 3.10
C VAL A 82 -8.30 -0.14 3.92
N SER A 83 -7.50 -0.09 4.99
CA SER A 83 -7.27 -1.23 5.88
C SER A 83 -8.57 -1.75 6.50
N GLU A 84 -9.37 -0.86 7.08
CA GLU A 84 -10.66 -1.19 7.71
C GLU A 84 -11.67 -1.80 6.72
N ARG A 85 -11.81 -1.19 5.53
CA ARG A 85 -12.82 -1.61 4.57
C ARG A 85 -12.45 -2.88 3.80
N LEU A 86 -11.17 -3.17 3.65
CA LEU A 86 -10.69 -4.37 2.94
C LEU A 86 -10.22 -5.48 3.88
N ASP A 87 -10.14 -5.24 5.19
CA ASP A 87 -9.50 -6.16 6.15
C ASP A 87 -8.10 -6.57 5.65
N ALA A 88 -7.28 -5.57 5.31
CA ALA A 88 -6.02 -5.72 4.60
C ALA A 88 -4.86 -5.01 5.32
N VAL A 89 -3.65 -5.53 5.18
CA VAL A 89 -2.44 -4.81 5.62
C VAL A 89 -2.15 -3.70 4.62
N VAL A 90 -2.19 -2.45 5.08
CA VAL A 90 -1.95 -1.27 4.25
C VAL A 90 -0.86 -0.41 4.89
N LYS A 91 0.11 0.02 4.11
CA LYS A 91 1.16 0.93 4.60
C LYS A 91 1.70 1.80 3.47
N SER A 92 1.53 3.08 3.60
CA SER A 92 2.27 4.05 2.79
C SER A 92 3.63 4.36 3.40
N GLY A 93 4.57 4.72 2.56
CA GLY A 93 5.90 5.18 2.94
C GLY A 93 6.22 6.54 2.33
N ALA A 94 7.33 7.14 2.77
CA ALA A 94 7.84 8.37 2.18
C ALA A 94 8.16 8.19 0.69
N GLU A 95 8.20 9.30 -0.05
CA GLU A 95 8.54 9.33 -1.48
C GLU A 95 7.58 8.53 -2.39
N GLY A 96 6.28 8.59 -2.09
CA GLY A 96 5.23 8.08 -2.97
C GLY A 96 5.20 6.56 -3.11
N ILE A 97 5.40 5.83 -2.02
CA ILE A 97 5.24 4.38 -1.97
C ILE A 97 3.97 4.00 -1.22
N LEU A 98 3.29 2.95 -1.69
CA LEU A 98 2.16 2.31 -1.02
C LEU A 98 2.24 0.81 -1.23
N CYS A 99 2.00 0.06 -0.16
CA CYS A 99 1.89 -1.39 -0.18
C CYS A 99 0.53 -1.82 0.39
N ILE A 100 -0.15 -2.74 -0.30
CA ILE A 100 -1.40 -3.35 0.14
C ILE A 100 -1.25 -4.87 0.06
N GLY A 101 -1.56 -5.59 1.14
CA GLY A 101 -1.62 -7.05 1.19
C GLY A 101 -3.01 -7.51 1.60
N LEU A 102 -3.71 -8.22 0.71
CA LEU A 102 -5.04 -8.77 0.97
C LEU A 102 -4.95 -10.15 1.63
N ARG A 103 -5.96 -10.53 2.38
CA ARG A 103 -6.06 -11.89 2.98
C ARG A 103 -6.06 -13.02 1.96
N SER A 104 -6.45 -12.74 0.73
CA SER A 104 -6.37 -13.71 -0.38
C SER A 104 -4.95 -14.04 -0.81
N GLY A 105 -3.94 -13.29 -0.34
CA GLY A 105 -2.57 -13.37 -0.82
C GLY A 105 -2.27 -12.47 -2.01
N ALA A 106 -3.27 -11.78 -2.53
CA ALA A 106 -3.02 -10.73 -3.53
C ALA A 106 -2.38 -9.51 -2.87
N SER A 107 -1.50 -8.84 -3.60
CA SER A 107 -0.85 -7.64 -3.12
C SER A 107 -0.67 -6.62 -4.25
N ALA A 108 -0.57 -5.35 -3.88
CA ALA A 108 -0.21 -4.28 -4.78
C ALA A 108 0.85 -3.39 -4.13
N VAL A 109 1.90 -3.07 -4.90
CA VAL A 109 2.92 -2.10 -4.52
C VAL A 109 3.00 -1.04 -5.61
N VAL A 110 2.91 0.21 -5.19
CA VAL A 110 3.01 1.38 -6.07
C VAL A 110 4.19 2.21 -5.62
N LYS A 111 5.03 2.63 -6.56
CA LYS A 111 6.07 3.64 -6.36
C LYS A 111 5.91 4.72 -7.41
N ILE A 112 5.66 5.94 -6.97
CA ILE A 112 5.55 7.11 -7.86
C ILE A 112 6.93 7.76 -8.01
N SER A 113 7.34 8.00 -9.25
CA SER A 113 8.71 8.45 -9.56
C SER A 113 9.03 9.84 -9.02
N ASP A 114 8.06 10.75 -8.99
CA ASP A 114 8.23 12.11 -8.44
C ASP A 114 8.12 12.17 -6.91
N GLY A 115 7.90 11.03 -6.23
CA GLY A 115 7.74 10.95 -4.78
C GLY A 115 6.38 11.37 -4.25
N SER A 116 5.45 11.82 -5.11
CA SER A 116 4.11 12.25 -4.67
C SER A 116 3.21 11.09 -4.27
N SER A 117 2.60 11.17 -3.09
CA SER A 117 1.65 10.15 -2.62
C SER A 117 0.22 10.31 -3.19
N ARG A 118 -0.06 11.40 -3.93
CA ARG A 118 -1.43 11.75 -4.36
C ARG A 118 -2.15 10.63 -5.11
N ALA A 119 -1.46 9.90 -5.97
CA ALA A 119 -2.04 8.88 -6.84
C ALA A 119 -1.83 7.44 -6.35
N THR A 120 -1.13 7.21 -5.24
CA THR A 120 -0.75 5.86 -4.81
C THR A 120 -1.95 4.95 -4.59
N HIS A 121 -2.96 5.40 -3.83
CA HIS A 121 -4.19 4.64 -3.58
C HIS A 121 -5.01 4.42 -4.85
N LEU A 122 -5.13 5.45 -5.71
CA LEU A 122 -5.83 5.33 -6.99
C LEU A 122 -5.22 4.20 -7.83
N VAL A 123 -3.90 4.21 -8.01
CA VAL A 123 -3.20 3.22 -8.83
C VAL A 123 -3.27 1.82 -8.21
N ALA A 124 -3.03 1.69 -6.90
CA ALA A 124 -3.05 0.39 -6.22
C ALA A 124 -4.44 -0.27 -6.27
N LEU A 125 -5.50 0.48 -5.96
CA LEU A 125 -6.87 -0.04 -5.94
C LEU A 125 -7.34 -0.41 -7.36
N ARG A 126 -7.02 0.40 -8.37
CA ARG A 126 -7.32 0.07 -9.78
C ARG A 126 -6.53 -1.13 -10.29
N ALA A 127 -5.27 -1.30 -9.85
CA ALA A 127 -4.50 -2.49 -10.20
C ALA A 127 -5.11 -3.77 -9.60
N LEU A 128 -5.48 -3.76 -8.32
CA LEU A 128 -6.16 -4.88 -7.67
C LEU A 128 -7.52 -5.19 -8.32
N GLN A 129 -8.24 -4.16 -8.78
CA GLN A 129 -9.49 -4.33 -9.53
C GLN A 129 -9.23 -4.97 -10.90
N ALA A 130 -8.27 -4.47 -11.67
CA ALA A 130 -7.94 -5.00 -12.99
C ALA A 130 -7.49 -6.46 -12.91
N ALA A 131 -6.79 -6.84 -11.84
CA ALA A 131 -6.40 -8.21 -11.54
C ALA A 131 -7.56 -9.09 -11.02
N GLY A 132 -8.77 -8.55 -10.83
CA GLY A 132 -9.95 -9.31 -10.42
C GLY A 132 -10.10 -9.55 -8.91
N PHE A 133 -9.24 -8.95 -8.08
CA PHE A 133 -9.31 -9.12 -6.62
C PHE A 133 -10.30 -8.19 -5.93
N LEU A 134 -10.65 -7.06 -6.56
CA LEU A 134 -11.63 -6.10 -6.05
C LEU A 134 -12.70 -5.82 -7.11
N THR A 135 -13.93 -5.59 -6.65
CA THR A 135 -15.01 -5.18 -7.56
C THR A 135 -14.94 -3.70 -7.88
N GLN A 136 -15.50 -3.30 -9.03
CA GLN A 136 -15.64 -1.89 -9.41
C GLN A 136 -16.31 -1.07 -8.30
N THR A 137 -17.42 -1.56 -7.75
CA THR A 137 -18.18 -0.87 -6.70
C THR A 137 -17.34 -0.64 -5.43
N THR A 138 -16.58 -1.66 -5.02
CA THR A 138 -15.67 -1.55 -3.86
C THR A 138 -14.62 -0.48 -4.09
N VAL A 139 -13.98 -0.50 -5.26
CA VAL A 139 -12.92 0.46 -5.60
C VAL A 139 -13.48 1.89 -5.70
N ASP A 140 -14.62 2.10 -6.34
CA ASP A 140 -15.22 3.43 -6.47
C ASP A 140 -15.61 4.00 -5.11
N SER A 141 -16.16 3.17 -4.21
CA SER A 141 -16.48 3.57 -2.84
C SER A 141 -15.22 3.96 -2.05
N LEU A 142 -14.13 3.17 -2.18
CA LEU A 142 -12.86 3.48 -1.53
C LEU A 142 -12.26 4.76 -2.07
N LEU A 143 -12.19 4.92 -3.38
CA LEU A 143 -11.61 6.12 -4.00
C LEU A 143 -12.38 7.39 -3.61
N THR A 144 -13.70 7.33 -3.54
CA THR A 144 -14.52 8.42 -3.02
C THR A 144 -14.16 8.82 -1.59
N ALA A 145 -13.81 7.83 -0.76
CA ALA A 145 -13.47 8.07 0.65
C ALA A 145 -12.02 8.57 0.85
N VAL A 146 -11.07 8.13 0.02
CA VAL A 146 -9.63 8.38 0.27
C VAL A 146 -9.03 9.46 -0.61
N LEU A 147 -9.56 9.71 -1.81
CA LEU A 147 -9.04 10.76 -2.67
C LEU A 147 -9.50 12.12 -2.18
N ARG A 148 -8.55 13.02 -2.05
CA ARG A 148 -8.84 14.42 -1.71
C ARG A 148 -8.95 15.24 -3.00
N PRO A 149 -9.90 16.16 -3.08
CA PRO A 149 -9.97 17.11 -4.19
C PRO A 149 -8.69 17.95 -4.23
N ILE A 150 -8.28 18.34 -5.42
CA ILE A 150 -7.17 19.27 -5.59
C ILE A 150 -7.72 20.67 -5.30
N THR A 151 -7.14 21.34 -4.31
CA THR A 151 -7.55 22.69 -3.92
C THR A 151 -6.51 23.72 -4.33
N GLY A 152 -6.97 24.91 -4.69
CA GLY A 152 -6.12 26.05 -5.04
C GLY A 152 -6.77 27.37 -4.64
N GLY A 153 -6.02 28.20 -3.87
CA GLY A 153 -6.55 29.46 -3.35
C GLY A 153 -7.65 29.28 -2.31
N VAL A 154 -8.21 30.41 -1.88
CA VAL A 154 -9.30 30.47 -0.89
C VAL A 154 -10.43 31.27 -1.49
N GLU A 155 -11.66 30.79 -1.37
CA GLU A 155 -12.88 31.45 -1.77
C GLU A 155 -13.86 31.46 -0.58
N ASP A 156 -14.31 32.59 -0.16
CA ASP A 156 -15.17 32.76 1.04
C ASP A 156 -14.62 32.10 2.31
N GLY A 157 -13.31 32.17 2.51
CA GLY A 157 -12.63 31.60 3.66
C GLY A 157 -12.44 30.08 3.63
N GLN A 158 -12.84 29.41 2.54
CA GLN A 158 -12.71 27.98 2.35
C GLN A 158 -11.75 27.63 1.19
N PRO A 159 -11.01 26.52 1.26
CA PRO A 159 -10.23 26.06 0.12
C PRO A 159 -11.12 25.79 -1.10
N ARG A 160 -10.81 26.42 -2.23
CA ARG A 160 -11.54 26.19 -3.47
C ARG A 160 -11.06 24.90 -4.15
N THR A 161 -11.98 24.01 -4.50
CA THR A 161 -11.66 22.85 -5.34
C THR A 161 -11.39 23.30 -6.77
N VAL A 162 -10.23 22.94 -7.31
CA VAL A 162 -9.79 23.29 -8.68
C VAL A 162 -9.61 22.08 -9.57
N GLY A 163 -9.75 20.86 -9.04
CA GLY A 163 -9.64 19.63 -9.82
C GLY A 163 -9.79 18.39 -8.97
N GLU A 164 -9.74 17.26 -9.65
CA GLU A 164 -9.76 15.92 -9.04
C GLU A 164 -8.72 15.01 -9.70
N LEU A 165 -8.34 13.94 -9.02
CA LEU A 165 -7.48 12.90 -9.59
C LEU A 165 -8.34 11.87 -10.31
N VAL A 166 -8.08 11.70 -11.60
CA VAL A 166 -8.70 10.66 -12.42
C VAL A 166 -7.65 9.78 -13.08
N PRO A 167 -7.95 8.49 -13.36
CA PRO A 167 -7.06 7.65 -14.14
C PRO A 167 -6.89 8.23 -15.54
N GLY A 168 -5.64 8.41 -15.97
CA GLY A 168 -5.35 8.73 -17.37
C GLY A 168 -5.58 7.52 -18.28
N THR A 169 -5.71 7.77 -19.59
CA THR A 169 -5.89 6.73 -20.61
C THR A 169 -4.76 5.71 -20.60
N ASP A 170 -3.53 6.14 -20.36
CA ASP A 170 -2.34 5.27 -20.33
C ASP A 170 -2.41 4.28 -19.14
N LEU A 171 -2.86 4.73 -17.96
CA LEU A 171 -3.07 3.85 -16.83
C LEU A 171 -4.13 2.78 -17.15
N ALA A 172 -5.25 3.16 -17.76
CA ALA A 172 -6.28 2.22 -18.16
C ALA A 172 -5.75 1.18 -19.17
N ALA A 173 -4.93 1.61 -20.14
CA ALA A 173 -4.30 0.73 -21.12
C ALA A 173 -3.31 -0.26 -20.48
N VAL A 174 -2.47 0.21 -19.54
CA VAL A 174 -1.55 -0.64 -18.79
C VAL A 174 -2.30 -1.66 -17.93
N LEU A 175 -3.35 -1.22 -17.23
CA LEU A 175 -4.14 -2.11 -16.38
C LEU A 175 -4.95 -3.14 -17.18
N ALA A 176 -5.35 -2.83 -18.42
CA ALA A 176 -6.00 -3.80 -19.30
C ALA A 176 -5.07 -4.98 -19.69
N GLY A 177 -3.75 -4.80 -19.59
CA GLY A 177 -2.75 -5.87 -19.77
C GLY A 177 -2.46 -6.69 -18.51
N VAL A 178 -3.05 -6.34 -17.36
CA VAL A 178 -2.91 -7.11 -16.12
C VAL A 178 -3.75 -8.38 -16.25
N ALA A 179 -3.10 -9.54 -16.18
CA ALA A 179 -3.82 -10.81 -16.22
C ALA A 179 -4.73 -10.93 -15.00
N PRO A 180 -6.00 -11.35 -15.18
CA PRO A 180 -6.87 -11.64 -14.03
C PRO A 180 -6.28 -12.78 -13.21
N ALA A 181 -6.53 -12.74 -11.92
CA ALA A 181 -6.18 -13.85 -11.03
C ALA A 181 -6.94 -15.10 -11.46
N VAL A 182 -6.23 -16.18 -11.69
CA VAL A 182 -6.77 -17.50 -12.00
C VAL A 182 -7.10 -18.24 -10.73
#